data_c1a8690a9aec877af99b7947e705e2a4
#
_entry.id   c1a8690a9aec877af99b7947e705e2a4
#
_cell.length_a   1.000
_cell.length_b   1.000
_cell.length_c   1.000
_cell.angle_alpha   90.00
_cell.angle_beta   90.00
_cell.angle_gamma   90.00
#
_symmetry.space_group_name_H-M   'P 1'
#
loop_
_entity.id
_entity.type
_entity.pdbx_description
1 polymer ?
#
loop_
_entity_poly.entity_id
_entity_poly.type
_entity_poly.pdbx_seq_one_letter_code
_entity_poly.pdbx_strand_id
1 'polypeptide(L)'
;VTLLAQKKVGLPYGVIPRLVICWLATEVVKTQSREVVLGDSMSSFMRELDMLPTGGRWGSIKRFKDQTEKLFRCNIDISRVTHHEEHQATQEEGVSFPLAEKREFWWSYDPNQENLFQSSVTLSKSFYDELVKNPLPIDLRALKALRKSPMAIDIYTWLTLRLYTVKKPVLVTWKQLQGQFGSGYPNTAKGK
;
A
#
# COMPACT_ATOMS: atom_id res chain seq x y z
N VAL A 1 -7.62 6.68 7.42
CA VAL A 1 -7.63 6.09 6.06
C VAL A 1 -8.00 4.62 6.17
N THR A 2 -9.00 4.21 5.41
CA THR A 2 -9.49 2.83 5.40
C THR A 2 -9.45 2.28 3.97
N LEU A 3 -9.09 1.01 3.81
CA LEU A 3 -9.24 0.32 2.53
C LEU A 3 -10.57 -0.43 2.52
N LEU A 4 -11.35 -0.21 1.48
CA LEU A 4 -12.63 -0.86 1.23
C LEU A 4 -12.50 -1.81 0.05
N ALA A 5 -12.97 -3.04 0.20
CA ALA A 5 -12.97 -4.02 -0.88
C ALA A 5 -14.33 -4.70 -1.00
N GLN A 6 -14.64 -5.14 -2.22
CA GLN A 6 -15.82 -5.97 -2.43
C GLN A 6 -15.68 -7.29 -1.66
N LYS A 7 -16.74 -7.74 -1.00
CA LYS A 7 -16.74 -8.95 -0.16
C LYS A 7 -16.21 -10.20 -0.86
N LYS A 8 -16.46 -10.33 -2.18
CA LYS A 8 -15.99 -11.47 -2.99
C LYS A 8 -14.49 -11.42 -3.30
N VAL A 9 -13.87 -10.23 -3.28
CA VAL A 9 -12.45 -10.03 -3.61
C VAL A 9 -11.59 -10.13 -2.36
N GLY A 10 -12.06 -9.57 -1.25
CA GLY A 10 -11.34 -9.47 0.01
C GLY A 10 -10.30 -8.35 0.01
N LEU A 11 -9.84 -8.01 1.20
CA LEU A 11 -8.82 -6.98 1.40
C LEU A 11 -7.41 -7.50 1.07
N PRO A 12 -6.54 -6.65 0.52
CA PRO A 12 -5.12 -6.96 0.39
C PRO A 12 -4.47 -7.03 1.78
N TYR A 13 -3.54 -7.96 1.96
CA TYR A 13 -2.84 -8.13 3.24
C TYR A 13 -1.38 -8.52 3.05
N GLY A 14 -0.59 -8.37 4.11
CA GLY A 14 0.81 -8.76 4.14
C GLY A 14 1.73 -7.74 3.48
N VAL A 15 2.91 -8.19 3.07
CA VAL A 15 4.00 -7.33 2.58
C VAL A 15 3.78 -6.86 1.15
N ILE A 16 3.20 -7.71 0.30
CA ILE A 16 3.09 -7.46 -1.16
C ILE A 16 2.37 -6.14 -1.46
N PRO A 17 1.15 -5.89 -0.94
CA PRO A 17 0.45 -4.64 -1.22
C PRO A 17 1.24 -3.40 -0.79
N ARG A 18 1.96 -3.49 0.32
CA ARG A 18 2.78 -2.40 0.85
C ARG A 18 3.96 -2.06 -0.05
N LEU A 19 4.67 -3.09 -0.52
CA LEU A 19 5.76 -2.92 -1.47
C LEU A 19 5.26 -2.33 -2.79
N VAL A 20 4.15 -2.85 -3.32
CA VAL A 20 3.55 -2.37 -4.57
C VAL A 20 3.10 -0.91 -4.44
N ILE A 21 2.44 -0.52 -3.36
CA ILE A 21 2.00 0.87 -3.15
C ILE A 21 3.19 1.84 -3.03
N CYS A 22 4.23 1.45 -2.30
CA CYS A 22 5.43 2.27 -2.15
C CYS A 22 6.19 2.42 -3.47
N TRP A 23 6.29 1.34 -4.24
CA TRP A 23 6.87 1.36 -5.57
C TRP A 23 6.05 2.25 -6.53
N LEU A 24 4.71 2.09 -6.56
CA LEU A 24 3.81 2.94 -7.34
C LEU A 24 3.98 4.44 -7.00
N ALA A 25 4.02 4.76 -5.71
CA ALA A 25 4.23 6.14 -5.27
C ALA A 25 5.54 6.72 -5.80
N THR A 26 6.61 5.92 -5.79
CA THR A 26 7.90 6.31 -6.34
C THR A 26 7.83 6.51 -7.86
N GLU A 27 7.22 5.57 -8.57
CA GLU A 27 7.13 5.60 -10.03
C GLU A 27 6.26 6.76 -10.53
N VAL A 28 5.13 7.02 -9.87
CA VAL A 28 4.25 8.17 -10.16
C VAL A 28 4.98 9.50 -10.00
N VAL A 29 5.72 9.68 -8.91
CA VAL A 29 6.49 10.92 -8.68
C VAL A 29 7.59 11.08 -9.72
N LYS A 30 8.22 10.01 -10.13
CA LYS A 30 9.30 10.00 -11.12
C LYS A 30 8.81 10.24 -12.55
N THR A 31 7.72 9.58 -12.94
CA THR A 31 7.19 9.64 -14.31
C THR A 31 6.17 10.74 -14.54
N GLN A 32 5.57 11.27 -13.48
CA GLN A 32 4.48 12.23 -13.53
C GLN A 32 3.30 11.73 -14.39
N SER A 33 3.08 10.41 -14.39
CA SER A 33 2.03 9.73 -15.14
C SER A 33 1.08 8.95 -14.24
N ARG A 34 -0.21 8.99 -14.59
CA ARG A 34 -1.25 8.15 -13.97
C ARG A 34 -1.20 6.71 -14.47
N GLU A 35 -0.69 6.53 -15.68
CA GLU A 35 -0.49 5.22 -16.28
C GLU A 35 0.89 4.70 -15.89
N VAL A 36 0.89 3.58 -15.21
CA VAL A 36 2.10 2.93 -14.69
C VAL A 36 2.21 1.55 -15.29
N VAL A 37 3.33 1.31 -15.96
CA VAL A 37 3.67 0.00 -16.51
C VAL A 37 4.30 -0.85 -15.42
N LEU A 38 3.77 -2.05 -15.22
CA LEU A 38 4.23 -3.01 -14.20
C LEU A 38 5.34 -3.94 -14.71
N GLY A 39 5.84 -3.68 -15.93
CA GLY A 39 6.88 -4.46 -16.59
C GLY A 39 6.34 -5.50 -17.56
N ASP A 40 7.29 -6.17 -18.24
CA ASP A 40 7.00 -7.12 -19.32
C ASP A 40 6.50 -8.47 -18.81
N SER A 41 6.75 -8.78 -17.55
CA SER A 41 6.25 -10.00 -16.90
C SER A 41 6.06 -9.80 -15.41
N MET A 42 5.19 -10.62 -14.81
CA MET A 42 5.04 -10.66 -13.36
C MET A 42 6.35 -10.99 -12.64
N SER A 43 7.15 -11.86 -13.23
CA SER A 43 8.44 -12.27 -12.68
C SER A 43 9.45 -11.12 -12.66
N SER A 44 9.48 -10.29 -13.72
CA SER A 44 10.34 -9.10 -13.76
C SER A 44 9.90 -8.08 -12.70
N PHE A 45 8.61 -7.82 -12.58
CA PHE A 45 8.06 -6.92 -11.57
C PHE A 45 8.35 -7.41 -10.13
N MET A 46 8.19 -8.73 -9.88
CA MET A 46 8.57 -9.30 -8.58
C MET A 46 10.04 -9.11 -8.25
N ARG A 47 10.94 -9.32 -9.23
CA ARG A 47 12.39 -9.11 -9.04
C ARG A 47 12.72 -7.65 -8.75
N GLU A 48 12.04 -6.72 -9.38
CA GLU A 48 12.18 -5.28 -9.10
C GLU A 48 11.85 -4.95 -7.64
N LEU A 49 10.86 -5.64 -7.08
CA LEU A 49 10.51 -5.57 -5.66
C LEU A 49 11.40 -6.46 -4.75
N ASP A 50 12.48 -7.01 -5.30
CA ASP A 50 13.40 -7.95 -4.62
C ASP A 50 12.69 -9.22 -4.10
N MET A 51 11.66 -9.66 -4.80
CA MET A 51 10.93 -10.88 -4.51
C MET A 51 11.36 -11.99 -5.49
N LEU A 52 11.66 -13.18 -4.97
CA LEU A 52 11.97 -14.34 -5.79
C LEU A 52 10.69 -14.92 -6.41
N PRO A 53 10.53 -14.92 -7.76
CA PRO A 53 9.39 -15.56 -8.39
C PRO A 53 9.57 -17.08 -8.36
N THR A 54 8.60 -17.78 -7.77
CA THR A 54 8.54 -19.25 -7.75
C THR A 54 7.17 -19.70 -8.24
N GLY A 55 7.18 -20.68 -9.14
CA GLY A 55 5.97 -21.31 -9.69
C GLY A 55 5.38 -22.38 -8.78
N GLY A 56 4.33 -23.05 -9.30
CA GLY A 56 3.66 -24.17 -8.64
C GLY A 56 2.60 -23.77 -7.61
N ARG A 57 1.99 -24.78 -6.98
CA ARG A 57 0.83 -24.62 -6.08
C ARG A 57 1.11 -23.68 -4.90
N TRP A 58 2.31 -23.71 -4.35
CA TRP A 58 2.76 -22.95 -3.19
C TRP A 58 3.70 -21.81 -3.55
N GLY A 59 3.83 -21.52 -4.85
CA GLY A 59 4.74 -20.51 -5.38
C GLY A 59 4.35 -19.08 -4.99
N SER A 60 5.35 -18.22 -4.96
CA SER A 60 5.19 -16.79 -4.64
C SER A 60 4.40 -16.03 -5.70
N ILE A 61 4.46 -16.45 -6.97
CA ILE A 61 3.76 -15.83 -8.11
C ILE A 61 2.24 -15.78 -7.88
N LYS A 62 1.64 -16.91 -7.47
CA LYS A 62 0.19 -16.96 -7.21
C LYS A 62 -0.24 -16.00 -6.13
N ARG A 63 0.51 -15.95 -5.02
CA ARG A 63 0.23 -15.03 -3.91
C ARG A 63 0.45 -13.57 -4.31
N PHE A 64 1.51 -13.30 -5.09
CA PHE A 64 1.79 -11.96 -5.60
C PHE A 64 0.64 -11.45 -6.47
N LYS A 65 0.21 -12.25 -7.44
CA LYS A 65 -0.95 -11.95 -8.29
C LYS A 65 -2.20 -11.66 -7.47
N ASP A 66 -2.58 -12.56 -6.55
CA ASP A 66 -3.77 -12.41 -5.71
C ASP A 66 -3.74 -11.10 -4.91
N GLN A 67 -2.63 -10.79 -4.26
CA GLN A 67 -2.54 -9.60 -3.42
C GLN A 67 -2.47 -8.30 -4.23
N THR A 68 -1.84 -8.32 -5.40
CA THR A 68 -1.78 -7.17 -6.30
C THR A 68 -3.15 -6.90 -6.95
N GLU A 69 -3.85 -7.94 -7.38
CA GLU A 69 -5.22 -7.81 -7.89
C GLU A 69 -6.19 -7.27 -6.83
N LYS A 70 -6.10 -7.76 -5.59
CA LYS A 70 -6.88 -7.25 -4.47
C LYS A 70 -6.60 -5.77 -4.22
N LEU A 71 -5.33 -5.38 -4.22
CA LEU A 71 -4.93 -3.99 -4.01
C LEU A 71 -5.54 -3.07 -5.06
N PHE A 72 -5.40 -3.38 -6.34
CA PHE A 72 -5.91 -2.53 -7.41
C PHE A 72 -7.45 -2.54 -7.55
N ARG A 73 -8.13 -3.41 -6.82
CA ARG A 73 -9.61 -3.44 -6.74
C ARG A 73 -10.16 -2.75 -5.50
N CYS A 74 -9.30 -2.23 -4.62
CA CYS A 74 -9.73 -1.52 -3.43
C CYS A 74 -10.14 -0.08 -3.74
N ASN A 75 -11.07 0.41 -2.94
CA ASN A 75 -11.30 1.83 -2.76
C ASN A 75 -10.54 2.31 -1.52
N ILE A 76 -10.08 3.54 -1.59
CA ILE A 76 -9.47 4.24 -0.46
C ILE A 76 -10.53 5.18 0.10
N ASP A 77 -10.77 5.08 1.39
CA ASP A 77 -11.63 5.98 2.13
C ASP A 77 -10.78 6.79 3.11
N ILE A 78 -10.87 8.10 2.99
CA ILE A 78 -10.18 9.04 3.86
C ILE A 78 -11.25 9.85 4.57
N SER A 79 -11.43 9.63 5.86
CA SER A 79 -12.35 10.40 6.68
C SER A 79 -11.61 11.21 7.74
N ARG A 80 -12.13 12.37 8.05
CA ARG A 80 -11.71 13.24 9.13
C ARG A 80 -12.91 13.52 10.01
N VAL A 81 -12.74 13.27 11.31
CA VAL A 81 -13.74 13.60 12.32
C VAL A 81 -13.22 14.79 13.12
N THR A 82 -13.99 15.87 13.16
CA THR A 82 -13.70 17.07 13.95
C THR A 82 -14.77 17.21 15.01
N HIS A 83 -14.36 17.30 16.27
CA HIS A 83 -15.26 17.53 17.39
C HIS A 83 -15.32 19.05 17.69
N HIS A 84 -16.52 19.59 17.65
CA HIS A 84 -16.80 20.99 17.99
C HIS A 84 -17.36 21.04 19.42
N GLU A 85 -16.49 21.25 20.39
CA GLU A 85 -16.87 21.24 21.82
C GLU A 85 -17.92 22.34 22.16
N GLU A 86 -17.81 23.51 21.53
CA GLU A 86 -18.74 24.64 21.75
C GLU A 86 -20.19 24.32 21.32
N HIS A 87 -20.37 23.46 20.33
CA HIS A 87 -21.68 23.13 19.79
C HIS A 87 -22.12 21.70 20.12
N GLN A 88 -21.34 20.94 20.89
CA GLN A 88 -21.56 19.52 21.15
C GLN A 88 -21.84 18.72 19.88
N ALA A 89 -21.23 19.11 18.76
CA ALA A 89 -21.43 18.54 17.44
C ALA A 89 -20.15 17.85 16.96
N THR A 90 -20.35 16.82 16.15
CA THR A 90 -19.27 16.12 15.47
C THR A 90 -19.47 16.28 13.97
N GLN A 91 -18.50 16.82 13.29
CA GLN A 91 -18.46 16.92 11.84
C GLN A 91 -17.63 15.77 11.31
N GLU A 92 -18.16 15.01 10.36
CA GLU A 92 -17.43 14.00 9.62
C GLU A 92 -17.37 14.42 8.14
N GLU A 93 -16.16 14.54 7.63
CA GLU A 93 -15.86 14.77 6.22
C GLU A 93 -15.11 13.56 5.67
N GLY A 94 -15.53 13.05 4.53
CA GLY A 94 -14.91 11.89 3.92
C GLY A 94 -14.88 11.96 2.40
N VAL A 95 -13.82 11.36 1.82
CA VAL A 95 -13.69 11.16 0.38
C VAL A 95 -13.33 9.70 0.13
N SER A 96 -14.09 9.05 -0.74
CA SER A 96 -13.84 7.67 -1.15
C SER A 96 -13.58 7.61 -2.65
N PHE A 97 -12.51 6.96 -3.06
CA PHE A 97 -12.13 6.80 -4.47
C PHE A 97 -11.44 5.46 -4.73
N PRO A 98 -11.54 4.90 -5.95
CA PRO A 98 -10.81 3.70 -6.30
C PRO A 98 -9.30 3.96 -6.36
N LEU A 99 -8.49 2.96 -6.04
CA LEU A 99 -7.04 3.05 -6.23
C LEU A 99 -6.69 3.12 -7.71
N ALA A 100 -7.32 2.28 -8.54
CA ALA A 100 -7.12 2.23 -9.98
C ALA A 100 -8.44 2.34 -10.75
N GLU A 101 -8.45 3.16 -11.81
CA GLU A 101 -9.57 3.27 -12.74
C GLU A 101 -9.54 2.15 -13.80
N LYS A 102 -8.34 1.87 -14.35
CA LYS A 102 -8.14 0.86 -15.37
C LYS A 102 -7.01 -0.08 -14.99
N ARG A 103 -7.15 -1.35 -15.36
CA ARG A 103 -6.15 -2.39 -15.11
C ARG A 103 -6.09 -3.31 -16.31
N GLU A 104 -4.90 -3.54 -16.82
CA GLU A 104 -4.61 -4.50 -17.86
C GLU A 104 -3.48 -5.42 -17.38
N PHE A 105 -3.83 -6.67 -17.06
CA PHE A 105 -2.89 -7.63 -16.52
C PHE A 105 -2.66 -8.76 -17.50
N TRP A 106 -1.46 -8.83 -18.05
CA TRP A 106 -0.96 -9.87 -18.93
C TRP A 106 0.07 -10.69 -18.15
N TRP A 107 -0.42 -11.54 -17.24
CA TRP A 107 0.44 -12.26 -16.31
C TRP A 107 0.42 -13.76 -16.57
N SER A 108 1.59 -14.34 -16.88
CA SER A 108 1.82 -15.78 -16.92
C SER A 108 2.10 -16.32 -15.50
N TYR A 109 1.73 -17.59 -15.26
CA TYR A 109 2.13 -18.34 -14.07
C TYR A 109 3.50 -19.00 -14.22
N ASP A 110 4.05 -19.04 -15.45
CA ASP A 110 5.38 -19.52 -15.72
C ASP A 110 6.40 -18.41 -15.45
N PRO A 111 7.37 -18.63 -14.55
CA PRO A 111 8.40 -17.64 -14.22
C PRO A 111 9.30 -17.26 -15.40
N ASN A 112 9.39 -18.11 -16.42
CA ASN A 112 10.27 -17.96 -17.58
C ASN A 112 9.55 -17.46 -18.83
N GLN A 113 8.21 -17.35 -18.78
CA GLN A 113 7.43 -16.89 -19.91
C GLN A 113 7.38 -15.36 -19.93
N GLU A 114 7.91 -14.78 -20.99
CA GLU A 114 7.70 -13.37 -21.33
C GLU A 114 6.33 -13.20 -21.99
N ASN A 115 5.63 -12.15 -21.63
CA ASN A 115 4.35 -11.82 -22.25
C ASN A 115 4.59 -10.93 -23.48
N LEU A 116 3.72 -11.08 -24.51
CA LEU A 116 3.73 -10.21 -25.69
C LEU A 116 3.24 -8.79 -25.36
N PHE A 117 2.53 -8.62 -24.27
CA PHE A 117 1.94 -7.35 -23.84
C PHE A 117 2.38 -7.00 -22.44
N GLN A 118 2.58 -5.71 -22.20
CA GLN A 118 2.93 -5.20 -20.88
C GLN A 118 1.69 -5.08 -20.00
N SER A 119 1.84 -5.43 -18.73
CA SER A 119 0.82 -5.16 -17.74
C SER A 119 0.89 -3.70 -17.31
N SER A 120 -0.26 -3.03 -17.28
CA SER A 120 -0.37 -1.64 -16.85
C SER A 120 -1.54 -1.40 -15.91
N VAL A 121 -1.45 -0.32 -15.18
CA VAL A 121 -2.51 0.19 -14.32
C VAL A 121 -2.64 1.70 -14.51
N THR A 122 -3.88 2.19 -14.68
CA THR A 122 -4.18 3.60 -14.65
C THR A 122 -4.75 3.95 -13.28
N LEU A 123 -4.01 4.74 -12.51
CA LEU A 123 -4.45 5.17 -11.19
C LEU A 123 -5.63 6.13 -11.29
N SER A 124 -6.52 6.12 -10.30
CA SER A 124 -7.57 7.13 -10.22
C SER A 124 -6.96 8.53 -10.11
N LYS A 125 -7.65 9.53 -10.67
CA LYS A 125 -7.17 10.91 -10.59
C LYS A 125 -6.94 11.35 -9.15
N SER A 126 -7.87 11.03 -8.27
CA SER A 126 -7.78 11.40 -6.85
C SER A 126 -6.58 10.77 -6.16
N PHE A 127 -6.30 9.49 -6.42
CA PHE A 127 -5.15 8.82 -5.83
C PHE A 127 -3.83 9.36 -6.38
N TYR A 128 -3.76 9.60 -7.69
CA TYR A 128 -2.60 10.21 -8.32
C TYR A 128 -2.30 11.61 -7.75
N ASP A 129 -3.33 12.46 -7.68
CA ASP A 129 -3.19 13.83 -7.16
C ASP A 129 -2.68 13.81 -5.70
N GLU A 130 -3.15 12.86 -4.87
CA GLU A 130 -2.66 12.70 -3.50
C GLU A 130 -1.18 12.28 -3.45
N LEU A 131 -0.75 11.36 -4.32
CA LEU A 131 0.65 10.91 -4.37
C LEU A 131 1.60 12.04 -4.81
N VAL A 132 1.19 12.83 -5.81
CA VAL A 132 2.03 13.93 -6.33
C VAL A 132 2.06 15.10 -5.34
N LYS A 133 0.92 15.42 -4.72
CA LYS A 133 0.81 16.53 -3.75
C LYS A 133 1.56 16.24 -2.45
N ASN A 134 1.56 14.99 -2.02
CA ASN A 134 2.14 14.55 -0.74
C ASN A 134 3.18 13.45 -0.96
N PRO A 135 4.28 13.72 -1.68
CA PRO A 135 5.30 12.71 -1.94
C PRO A 135 5.95 12.24 -0.64
N LEU A 136 6.04 10.93 -0.47
CA LEU A 136 6.68 10.33 0.68
C LEU A 136 8.11 9.91 0.31
N PRO A 137 9.15 10.47 0.96
CA PRO A 137 10.55 10.17 0.65
C PRO A 137 10.94 8.79 1.20
N ILE A 138 10.56 7.73 0.49
CA ILE A 138 10.83 6.34 0.86
C ILE A 138 12.11 5.86 0.19
N ASP A 139 13.04 5.30 0.97
CA ASP A 139 14.17 4.55 0.42
C ASP A 139 13.71 3.11 0.12
N LEU A 140 13.64 2.76 -1.17
CA LEU A 140 13.25 1.42 -1.62
C LEU A 140 14.21 0.33 -1.12
N ARG A 141 15.47 0.64 -0.84
CA ARG A 141 16.44 -0.31 -0.26
C ARG A 141 16.06 -0.68 1.18
N ALA A 142 15.62 0.33 1.95
CA ALA A 142 15.11 0.09 3.31
C ALA A 142 13.84 -0.76 3.29
N LEU A 143 12.90 -0.47 2.37
CA LEU A 143 11.70 -1.30 2.19
C LEU A 143 12.04 -2.76 1.85
N LYS A 144 12.99 -2.97 0.94
CA LYS A 144 13.46 -4.31 0.56
C LYS A 144 14.06 -5.06 1.75
N ALA A 145 14.82 -4.38 2.61
CA ALA A 145 15.35 -4.95 3.85
C ALA A 145 14.25 -5.34 4.84
N LEU A 146 13.17 -4.56 4.90
CA LEU A 146 12.02 -4.78 5.82
C LEU A 146 10.95 -5.74 5.28
N ARG A 147 11.12 -6.28 4.08
CA ARG A 147 10.09 -7.08 3.37
C ARG A 147 9.59 -8.33 4.11
N LYS A 148 10.24 -8.75 5.18
CA LYS A 148 9.79 -9.88 6.00
C LYS A 148 8.71 -9.53 7.02
N SER A 149 8.51 -8.24 7.31
CA SER A 149 7.59 -7.77 8.33
C SER A 149 6.69 -6.64 7.80
N PRO A 150 5.40 -6.89 7.61
CA PRO A 150 4.44 -5.85 7.24
C PRO A 150 4.43 -4.68 8.22
N MET A 151 4.45 -4.98 9.52
CA MET A 151 4.48 -3.96 10.57
C MET A 151 5.75 -3.10 10.51
N ALA A 152 6.90 -3.69 10.21
CA ALA A 152 8.14 -2.93 10.08
C ALA A 152 8.07 -1.94 8.91
N ILE A 153 7.44 -2.32 7.78
CA ILE A 153 7.19 -1.41 6.66
C ILE A 153 6.25 -0.29 7.09
N ASP A 154 5.15 -0.60 7.77
CA ASP A 154 4.18 0.41 8.23
C ASP A 154 4.82 1.41 9.20
N ILE A 155 5.61 0.94 10.14
CA ILE A 155 6.35 1.79 11.08
C ILE A 155 7.39 2.64 10.35
N TYR A 156 8.13 2.07 9.41
CA TYR A 156 9.13 2.78 8.63
C TYR A 156 8.49 3.93 7.82
N THR A 157 7.43 3.66 7.08
CA THR A 157 6.73 4.68 6.28
C THR A 157 6.14 5.78 7.16
N TRP A 158 5.56 5.41 8.30
CA TRP A 158 5.03 6.36 9.27
C TRP A 158 6.13 7.22 9.89
N LEU A 159 7.25 6.63 10.29
CA LEU A 159 8.39 7.36 10.84
C LEU A 159 8.99 8.32 9.82
N THR A 160 9.17 7.88 8.58
CA THR A 160 9.71 8.72 7.49
C THR A 160 8.85 9.97 7.30
N LEU A 161 7.53 9.83 7.22
CA LEU A 161 6.63 10.98 7.12
C LEU A 161 6.69 11.86 8.36
N ARG A 162 6.68 11.25 9.54
CA ARG A 162 6.63 11.99 10.81
C ARG A 162 7.91 12.75 11.06
N LEU A 163 9.07 12.16 10.81
CA LEU A 163 10.37 12.82 10.99
C LEU A 163 10.55 13.99 10.01
N TYR A 164 9.97 13.91 8.83
CA TYR A 164 9.99 15.02 7.88
C TYR A 164 9.12 16.21 8.34
N THR A 165 8.01 15.94 9.03
CA THR A 165 7.03 16.98 9.43
C THR A 165 7.25 17.53 10.83
N VAL A 166 7.86 16.76 11.74
CA VAL A 166 8.00 17.13 13.16
C VAL A 166 9.23 18.01 13.37
N LYS A 167 9.02 19.22 13.92
CA LYS A 167 10.07 20.19 14.22
C LYS A 167 10.61 20.11 15.66
N LYS A 168 9.91 19.43 16.55
CA LYS A 168 10.27 19.27 17.98
C LYS A 168 10.07 17.83 18.41
N PRO A 169 10.81 17.31 19.40
CA PRO A 169 10.59 15.98 19.94
C PRO A 169 9.13 15.81 20.39
N VAL A 170 8.50 14.72 19.98
CA VAL A 170 7.13 14.36 20.34
C VAL A 170 7.15 12.99 21.00
N LEU A 171 6.60 12.90 22.19
CA LEU A 171 6.43 11.62 22.90
C LEU A 171 5.21 10.91 22.30
N VAL A 172 5.41 9.66 21.89
CA VAL A 172 4.35 8.77 21.42
C VAL A 172 4.26 7.59 22.36
N THR A 173 3.09 7.39 22.95
CA THR A 173 2.86 6.30 23.91
C THR A 173 2.64 4.96 23.19
N TRP A 174 2.93 3.86 23.86
CA TRP A 174 2.64 2.51 23.34
C TRP A 174 1.18 2.30 23.00
N LYS A 175 0.26 2.90 23.76
CA LYS A 175 -1.18 2.85 23.48
C LYS A 175 -1.54 3.53 22.16
N GLN A 176 -0.90 4.65 21.84
CA GLN A 176 -1.09 5.34 20.56
C GLN A 176 -0.51 4.51 19.40
N LEU A 177 0.67 3.90 19.57
CA LEU A 177 1.25 3.00 18.58
C LEU A 177 0.39 1.76 18.37
N GLN A 178 -0.17 1.18 19.41
CA GLN A 178 -1.10 0.07 19.33
C GLN A 178 -2.38 0.46 18.55
N GLY A 179 -2.94 1.63 18.82
CA GLY A 179 -4.08 2.14 18.05
C GLY A 179 -3.77 2.34 16.57
N GLN A 180 -2.54 2.76 16.26
CA GLN A 180 -2.12 3.02 14.87
C GLN A 180 -1.79 1.74 14.10
N PHE A 181 -1.08 0.78 14.70
CA PHE A 181 -0.52 -0.38 14.01
C PHE A 181 -1.04 -1.73 14.50
N GLY A 182 -1.71 -1.75 15.63
CA GLY A 182 -2.10 -2.96 16.33
C GLY A 182 -3.58 -3.02 16.71
N SER A 183 -4.45 -2.24 16.07
CA SER A 183 -5.89 -2.19 16.39
C SER A 183 -6.61 -3.53 16.27
N GLY A 184 -6.10 -4.45 15.45
CA GLY A 184 -6.62 -5.81 15.32
C GLY A 184 -6.09 -6.82 16.36
N TYR A 185 -5.15 -6.42 17.23
CA TYR A 185 -4.65 -7.31 18.28
C TYR A 185 -5.52 -7.19 19.53
N PRO A 186 -5.93 -8.34 20.11
CA PRO A 186 -6.74 -8.31 21.34
C PRO A 186 -5.93 -7.68 22.49
N ASN A 187 -6.60 -6.86 23.28
CA ASN A 187 -6.02 -6.20 24.46
C ASN A 187 -5.84 -7.20 25.64
N THR A 188 -5.23 -8.34 25.36
CA THR A 188 -4.98 -9.36 26.37
C THR A 188 -3.64 -9.07 27.06
N ALA A 189 -3.68 -8.93 28.38
CA ALA A 189 -2.52 -8.76 29.27
C ALA A 189 -1.57 -10.00 29.31
N LYS A 190 -1.55 -10.82 28.27
CA LYS A 190 -0.65 -11.98 28.07
C LYS A 190 0.47 -11.63 27.10
N GLY A 191 1.25 -10.67 27.43
CA GLY A 191 2.47 -10.28 26.75
C GLY A 191 3.43 -9.66 27.75
N LYS A 192 3.77 -10.45 28.76
CA LYS A 192 4.97 -10.19 29.60
C LYS A 192 6.10 -11.04 29.07
#